data_a776ac5c2a6a7fb0ab363c3a97977548
#
_entry.id   a776ac5c2a6a7fb0ab363c3a97977548
#
_cell.length_a   1.000
_cell.length_b   1.000
_cell.length_c   1.000
_cell.angle_alpha   90.00
_cell.angle_beta   90.00
_cell.angle_gamma   90.00
#
_symmetry.space_group_name_H-M   'P 1'
#
loop_
_entity.id
_entity.type
_entity.pdbx_description
1 polymer ?
#
loop_
_entity_poly.entity_id
_entity_poly.type
_entity_poly.pdbx_seq_one_letter_code
_entity_poly.pdbx_strand_id
1 'polypeptide(L)'
;TEFIEGMEKRNLPLEVFHFDCFWLKALHWCDFEWNNKIFPEPAEMLKRYKERGLKICVWINPYIAQNSTLFAEGKEKGYFLLRKDGFGIKQVDNWQPGMAIVDFTNPEAVKWYQSKLKILLDMGVDCFKTDFGERIPIDVEYHDESNPWGMHNYYTFLYNRAVFELLKRERGEKDAVVFARSATAGGQQFPVHWGGDCTGTFESMAESLRGGLSLTLSGFSYWSHDIGGFEEAANPTVYKRWLQFGILSTHSRLHGSKSYRVPWTFD
;
A
#
# COMPACT_ATOMS: atom_id res chain seq x y z
N THR A 1 -8.94 -12.70 12.76
CA THR A 1 -8.74 -14.07 13.26
C THR A 1 -9.39 -15.11 12.37
N GLU A 2 -10.65 -14.95 11.97
CA GLU A 2 -11.37 -15.91 11.12
C GLU A 2 -10.61 -16.33 9.85
N PHE A 3 -9.99 -15.37 9.15
CA PHE A 3 -9.18 -15.65 7.97
C PHE A 3 -7.98 -16.55 8.32
N ILE A 4 -7.21 -16.17 9.32
CA ILE A 4 -6.00 -16.89 9.77
C ILE A 4 -6.36 -18.29 10.26
N GLU A 5 -7.38 -18.38 11.11
CA GLU A 5 -7.88 -19.67 11.64
C GLU A 5 -8.47 -20.57 10.54
N GLY A 6 -9.14 -19.95 9.56
CA GLY A 6 -9.66 -20.65 8.38
C GLY A 6 -8.58 -21.28 7.53
N MET A 7 -7.44 -20.61 7.34
CA MET A 7 -6.26 -21.13 6.63
C MET A 7 -5.62 -22.28 7.42
N GLU A 8 -5.36 -22.08 8.70
CA GLU A 8 -4.77 -23.12 9.58
C GLU A 8 -5.62 -24.39 9.63
N LYS A 9 -6.94 -24.24 9.87
CA LYS A 9 -7.87 -25.38 9.93
C LYS A 9 -7.84 -26.24 8.67
N ARG A 10 -7.49 -25.64 7.53
CA ARG A 10 -7.44 -26.33 6.23
C ARG A 10 -6.02 -26.67 5.78
N ASN A 11 -5.05 -26.46 6.65
CA ASN A 11 -3.63 -26.67 6.34
C ASN A 11 -3.18 -25.92 5.08
N LEU A 12 -3.70 -24.71 4.90
CA LEU A 12 -3.31 -23.81 3.80
C LEU A 12 -2.20 -22.87 4.29
N PRO A 13 -1.13 -22.67 3.52
CA PRO A 13 -0.03 -21.80 3.92
C PRO A 13 -0.49 -20.34 4.00
N LEU A 14 -0.05 -19.65 5.04
CA LEU A 14 -0.21 -18.21 5.21
C LEU A 14 1.04 -17.66 5.88
N GLU A 15 1.79 -16.82 5.19
CA GLU A 15 3.06 -16.27 5.66
C GLU A 15 2.95 -14.80 6.05
N VAL A 16 2.15 -14.03 5.28
CA VAL A 16 1.99 -12.59 5.48
C VAL A 16 0.51 -12.26 5.63
N PHE A 17 0.17 -11.55 6.70
CA PHE A 17 -1.18 -11.03 6.90
C PHE A 17 -1.21 -9.51 6.67
N HIS A 18 -2.13 -9.05 5.79
CA HIS A 18 -2.28 -7.64 5.47
C HIS A 18 -3.44 -7.03 6.25
N PHE A 19 -3.18 -5.87 6.87
CA PHE A 19 -4.23 -4.95 7.33
C PHE A 19 -4.40 -3.85 6.27
N ASP A 20 -5.55 -3.83 5.61
CA ASP A 20 -5.87 -2.82 4.61
C ASP A 20 -6.34 -1.52 5.28
N CYS A 21 -6.69 -0.48 4.51
CA CYS A 21 -6.86 0.90 4.98
C CYS A 21 -7.67 1.09 6.27
N PHE A 22 -8.61 0.23 6.58
CA PHE A 22 -9.46 0.31 7.79
C PHE A 22 -8.78 -0.13 9.09
N TRP A 23 -7.48 -0.37 9.10
CA TRP A 23 -6.74 -0.40 10.35
C TRP A 23 -6.62 1.00 10.96
N LEU A 24 -6.65 2.03 10.09
CA LEU A 24 -6.74 3.44 10.43
C LEU A 24 -8.18 3.83 10.78
N LYS A 25 -8.35 4.90 11.50
CA LYS A 25 -9.65 5.51 11.73
C LYS A 25 -10.15 6.18 10.44
N ALA A 26 -11.39 5.90 10.07
CA ALA A 26 -12.01 6.49 8.88
C ALA A 26 -11.93 8.03 8.88
N LEU A 27 -11.62 8.63 7.74
CA LEU A 27 -11.42 10.06 7.52
C LEU A 27 -10.21 10.68 8.27
N HIS A 28 -9.36 9.87 8.90
CA HIS A 28 -8.09 10.26 9.51
C HIS A 28 -6.87 9.63 8.79
N TRP A 29 -7.01 9.37 7.50
CA TRP A 29 -5.97 8.80 6.63
C TRP A 29 -4.78 9.78 6.53
N CYS A 30 -3.69 9.44 6.53
CA CYS A 30 -2.81 8.55 7.25
C CYS A 30 -2.30 9.27 8.50
N ASP A 31 -2.95 9.09 9.63
CA ASP A 31 -2.43 9.51 10.94
C ASP A 31 -1.45 8.46 11.51
N PHE A 32 -1.42 7.28 10.90
CA PHE A 32 -0.63 6.12 11.30
C PHE A 32 -0.95 5.62 12.72
N GLU A 33 -2.17 5.85 13.15
CA GLU A 33 -2.70 5.38 14.42
C GLU A 33 -3.74 4.28 14.21
N TRP A 34 -3.62 3.20 14.98
CA TRP A 34 -4.61 2.14 14.97
C TRP A 34 -5.97 2.65 15.46
N ASN A 35 -7.03 2.27 14.75
CA ASN A 35 -8.38 2.54 15.22
C ASN A 35 -8.64 1.76 16.50
N ASN A 36 -8.52 2.41 17.65
CA ASN A 36 -8.64 1.81 18.98
C ASN A 36 -10.03 1.23 19.29
N LYS A 37 -11.06 1.62 18.54
CA LYS A 37 -12.40 1.00 18.65
C LYS A 37 -12.45 -0.39 18.07
N ILE A 38 -11.64 -0.67 17.04
CA ILE A 38 -11.56 -1.97 16.36
C ILE A 38 -10.36 -2.78 16.89
N PHE A 39 -9.26 -2.10 17.16
CA PHE A 39 -8.00 -2.67 17.62
C PHE A 39 -7.57 -2.00 18.93
N PRO A 40 -8.19 -2.35 20.07
CA PRO A 40 -7.91 -1.71 21.35
C PRO A 40 -6.50 -1.94 21.87
N GLU A 41 -5.90 -3.07 21.54
CA GLU A 41 -4.55 -3.47 21.97
C GLU A 41 -3.73 -3.95 20.77
N PRO A 42 -3.35 -3.06 19.84
CA PRO A 42 -2.73 -3.46 18.59
C PRO A 42 -1.36 -4.13 18.78
N ALA A 43 -0.54 -3.67 19.72
CA ALA A 43 0.76 -4.27 19.99
C ALA A 43 0.66 -5.73 20.45
N GLU A 44 -0.27 -6.02 21.37
CA GLU A 44 -0.51 -7.38 21.85
C GLU A 44 -1.12 -8.26 20.74
N MET A 45 -1.99 -7.70 19.91
CA MET A 45 -2.52 -8.41 18.75
C MET A 45 -1.41 -8.79 17.77
N LEU A 46 -0.55 -7.86 17.40
CA LEU A 46 0.58 -8.09 16.50
C LEU A 46 1.54 -9.13 17.06
N LYS A 47 1.85 -9.05 18.36
CA LYS A 47 2.69 -10.04 19.04
C LYS A 47 2.13 -11.45 18.89
N ARG A 48 0.82 -11.65 19.19
CA ARG A 48 0.15 -12.96 19.03
C ARG A 48 0.23 -13.50 17.59
N TYR A 49 0.13 -12.61 16.57
CA TYR A 49 0.25 -13.05 15.18
C TYR A 49 1.68 -13.44 14.82
N LYS A 50 2.66 -12.71 15.33
CA LYS A 50 4.09 -13.04 15.13
C LYS A 50 4.47 -14.34 15.83
N GLU A 51 3.92 -14.65 17.00
CA GLU A 51 4.09 -15.95 17.70
C GLU A 51 3.54 -17.14 16.88
N ARG A 52 2.58 -16.87 15.97
CA ARG A 52 2.06 -17.85 14.99
C ARG A 52 2.90 -17.92 13.70
N GLY A 53 4.04 -17.23 13.64
CA GLY A 53 4.94 -17.20 12.49
C GLY A 53 4.56 -16.22 11.38
N LEU A 54 3.53 -15.39 11.58
CA LEU A 54 3.07 -14.45 10.55
C LEU A 54 3.96 -13.21 10.48
N LYS A 55 4.21 -12.75 9.26
CA LYS A 55 4.68 -11.39 8.97
C LYS A 55 3.47 -10.47 8.80
N ILE A 56 3.62 -9.21 9.18
CA ILE A 56 2.53 -8.23 9.18
C ILE A 56 2.83 -7.11 8.19
N CYS A 57 1.91 -6.92 7.26
CA CYS A 57 1.91 -5.80 6.32
C CYS A 57 0.74 -4.87 6.62
N VAL A 58 0.98 -3.55 6.71
CA VAL A 58 -0.10 -2.58 6.86
C VAL A 58 -0.15 -1.62 5.68
N TRP A 59 -1.37 -1.26 5.30
CA TRP A 59 -1.65 -0.32 4.24
C TRP A 59 -1.29 1.11 4.66
N ILE A 60 -0.63 1.83 3.76
CA ILE A 60 -0.37 3.27 3.87
C ILE A 60 -0.54 3.92 2.50
N ASN A 61 -0.69 5.24 2.47
CA ASN A 61 -0.58 6.03 1.25
C ASN A 61 0.15 7.37 1.51
N PRO A 62 0.51 8.13 0.47
CA PRO A 62 1.26 9.36 0.64
C PRO A 62 0.38 10.59 0.90
N TYR A 63 -0.91 10.39 1.17
CA TYR A 63 -1.87 11.46 1.39
C TYR A 63 -2.24 11.56 2.87
N ILE A 64 -2.32 12.78 3.37
CA ILE A 64 -2.66 13.06 4.77
C ILE A 64 -4.03 13.76 4.80
N ALA A 65 -5.01 13.13 5.45
CA ALA A 65 -6.35 13.69 5.59
C ALA A 65 -6.34 14.95 6.46
N GLN A 66 -7.15 15.94 6.11
CA GLN A 66 -7.24 17.17 6.88
C GLN A 66 -7.76 16.97 8.33
N ASN A 67 -8.42 15.84 8.60
CA ASN A 67 -8.83 15.44 9.95
C ASN A 67 -7.71 14.74 10.74
N SER A 68 -6.61 14.35 10.08
CA SER A 68 -5.45 13.77 10.73
C SER A 68 -4.71 14.83 11.56
N THR A 69 -4.23 14.46 12.74
CA THR A 69 -3.35 15.31 13.56
C THR A 69 -2.08 15.70 12.81
N LEU A 70 -1.63 14.86 11.88
CA LEU A 70 -0.45 15.09 11.06
C LEU A 70 -0.65 16.15 9.98
N PHE A 71 -1.91 16.52 9.67
CA PHE A 71 -2.17 17.57 8.67
C PHE A 71 -1.72 18.94 9.21
N ALA A 72 -2.06 19.27 10.45
CA ALA A 72 -1.64 20.55 11.05
C ALA A 72 -0.11 20.61 11.19
N GLU A 73 0.51 19.54 11.66
CA GLU A 73 1.97 19.42 11.78
C GLU A 73 2.68 19.57 10.44
N GLY A 74 2.26 18.83 9.42
CA GLY A 74 2.87 18.87 8.09
C GLY A 74 2.65 20.20 7.38
N LYS A 75 1.50 20.85 7.60
CA LYS A 75 1.22 22.20 7.09
C LYS A 75 2.17 23.23 7.71
N GLU A 76 2.30 23.25 9.03
CA GLU A 76 3.17 24.18 9.73
C GLU A 76 4.64 24.06 9.30
N LYS A 77 5.09 22.84 9.08
CA LYS A 77 6.47 22.54 8.71
C LYS A 77 6.77 22.59 7.20
N GLY A 78 5.76 22.83 6.37
CA GLY A 78 5.93 22.90 4.91
C GLY A 78 6.26 21.53 4.27
N TYR A 79 5.61 20.46 4.71
CA TYR A 79 5.89 19.09 4.24
C TYR A 79 4.96 18.61 3.12
N PHE A 80 4.06 19.47 2.65
CA PHE A 80 3.09 19.12 1.62
C PHE A 80 3.33 19.90 0.32
N LEU A 81 2.91 19.32 -0.79
CA LEU A 81 2.91 20.02 -2.08
C LEU A 81 2.09 21.29 -2.00
N LEU A 82 2.60 22.37 -2.58
CA LEU A 82 1.94 23.65 -2.62
C LEU A 82 1.20 23.85 -3.94
N ARG A 83 0.22 24.70 -3.94
CA ARG A 83 -0.48 25.16 -5.15
C ARG A 83 0.40 26.12 -5.90
N LYS A 84 0.48 25.97 -7.23
CA LYS A 84 1.25 26.85 -8.12
C LYS A 84 0.75 28.31 -8.13
N ASP A 85 -0.49 28.53 -7.72
CA ASP A 85 -1.05 29.89 -7.61
C ASP A 85 -0.71 30.60 -6.30
N GLY A 86 0.09 30.00 -5.42
CA GLY A 86 0.53 30.55 -4.14
C GLY A 86 -0.53 30.51 -3.02
N PHE A 87 -1.71 29.95 -3.25
CA PHE A 87 -2.79 29.89 -2.27
C PHE A 87 -2.69 28.68 -1.30
N GLY A 88 -1.47 28.32 -0.92
CA GLY A 88 -1.22 27.33 0.14
C GLY A 88 -1.13 25.90 -0.33
N ILE A 89 -1.54 24.95 0.52
CA ILE A 89 -1.37 23.51 0.26
C ILE A 89 -2.26 23.04 -0.88
N LYS A 90 -1.72 22.18 -1.76
CA LYS A 90 -2.51 21.43 -2.72
C LYS A 90 -3.26 20.29 -2.02
N GLN A 91 -4.57 20.38 -2.00
CA GLN A 91 -5.44 19.30 -1.55
C GLN A 91 -6.10 18.60 -2.74
N VAL A 92 -6.38 17.32 -2.60
CA VAL A 92 -7.04 16.49 -3.60
C VAL A 92 -8.21 15.74 -2.98
N ASP A 93 -9.19 15.41 -3.83
CA ASP A 93 -10.42 14.71 -3.44
C ASP A 93 -10.56 13.36 -4.17
N ASN A 94 -9.47 12.84 -4.75
CA ASN A 94 -9.48 11.67 -5.62
C ASN A 94 -9.98 10.39 -4.94
N TRP A 95 -9.78 10.26 -3.65
CA TRP A 95 -10.20 9.10 -2.86
C TRP A 95 -10.98 9.52 -1.61
N GLN A 96 -10.43 10.45 -0.86
CA GLN A 96 -11.07 11.07 0.29
C GLN A 96 -11.00 12.60 0.16
N PRO A 97 -11.97 13.36 0.67
CA PRO A 97 -11.96 14.81 0.53
C PRO A 97 -10.83 15.45 1.34
N GLY A 98 -10.20 16.46 0.75
CA GLY A 98 -9.26 17.34 1.43
C GLY A 98 -7.94 16.70 1.82
N MET A 99 -7.43 15.73 1.06
CA MET A 99 -6.13 15.11 1.32
C MET A 99 -4.98 16.00 0.87
N ALA A 100 -3.99 16.25 1.72
CA ALA A 100 -2.72 16.84 1.33
C ALA A 100 -1.74 15.78 0.85
N ILE A 101 -0.87 16.12 -0.09
CA ILE A 101 0.13 15.21 -0.66
C ILE A 101 1.48 15.52 -0.03
N VAL A 102 2.15 14.51 0.54
CA VAL A 102 3.49 14.68 1.12
C VAL A 102 4.50 15.00 0.02
N ASP A 103 5.34 16.01 0.24
CA ASP A 103 6.41 16.36 -0.68
C ASP A 103 7.69 15.57 -0.39
N PHE A 104 7.89 14.46 -1.09
CA PHE A 104 9.09 13.64 -0.93
C PHE A 104 10.35 14.21 -1.62
N THR A 105 10.29 15.39 -2.21
CA THR A 105 11.50 16.14 -2.61
C THR A 105 12.09 16.89 -1.42
N ASN A 106 11.30 17.12 -0.36
CA ASN A 106 11.76 17.72 0.88
C ASN A 106 12.37 16.65 1.81
N PRO A 107 13.69 16.68 2.09
CA PRO A 107 14.33 15.68 2.95
C PRO A 107 13.76 15.64 4.38
N GLU A 108 13.30 16.77 4.91
CA GLU A 108 12.71 16.83 6.24
C GLU A 108 11.31 16.20 6.25
N ALA A 109 10.53 16.35 5.17
CA ALA A 109 9.25 15.64 5.01
C ALA A 109 9.46 14.12 4.91
N VAL A 110 10.52 13.67 4.21
CA VAL A 110 10.89 12.25 4.17
C VAL A 110 11.20 11.72 5.56
N LYS A 111 12.06 12.39 6.33
CA LYS A 111 12.41 12.00 7.71
C LYS A 111 11.18 11.98 8.62
N TRP A 112 10.34 12.99 8.50
CA TRP A 112 9.09 13.09 9.25
C TRP A 112 8.17 11.91 8.95
N TYR A 113 7.91 11.61 7.68
CA TYR A 113 7.07 10.49 7.26
C TYR A 113 7.64 9.15 7.75
N GLN A 114 8.94 8.94 7.57
CA GLN A 114 9.65 7.77 8.08
C GLN A 114 9.55 7.64 9.61
N SER A 115 9.60 8.74 10.36
CA SER A 115 9.50 8.71 11.82
C SER A 115 8.15 8.19 12.30
N LYS A 116 7.07 8.51 11.58
CA LYS A 116 5.71 8.01 11.89
C LYS A 116 5.59 6.52 11.57
N LEU A 117 6.14 6.09 10.44
CA LEU A 117 6.17 4.66 10.07
C LEU A 117 7.04 3.82 11.01
N LYS A 118 8.12 4.40 11.52
CA LYS A 118 9.00 3.69 12.48
C LYS A 118 8.25 3.25 13.73
N ILE A 119 7.30 4.04 14.23
CA ILE A 119 6.47 3.68 15.38
C ILE A 119 5.72 2.36 15.12
N LEU A 120 5.22 2.16 13.90
CA LEU A 120 4.54 0.93 13.53
C LEU A 120 5.51 -0.26 13.44
N LEU A 121 6.72 -0.03 12.90
CA LEU A 121 7.76 -1.06 12.89
C LEU A 121 8.17 -1.47 14.30
N ASP A 122 8.34 -0.51 15.20
CA ASP A 122 8.68 -0.78 16.61
C ASP A 122 7.56 -1.55 17.34
N MET A 123 6.30 -1.36 16.93
CA MET A 123 5.14 -2.08 17.45
C MET A 123 5.06 -3.55 16.96
N GLY A 124 5.73 -3.89 15.85
CA GLY A 124 5.75 -5.25 15.31
C GLY A 124 5.27 -5.40 13.87
N VAL A 125 5.00 -4.31 13.15
CA VAL A 125 4.77 -4.34 11.70
C VAL A 125 6.06 -4.70 10.98
N ASP A 126 6.01 -5.54 9.96
CA ASP A 126 7.18 -6.00 9.22
C ASP A 126 7.41 -5.20 7.93
N CYS A 127 6.34 -4.83 7.22
CA CYS A 127 6.41 -4.13 5.93
C CYS A 127 5.16 -3.29 5.67
N PHE A 128 5.17 -2.53 4.57
CA PHE A 128 4.08 -1.62 4.21
C PHE A 128 3.55 -1.89 2.80
N LYS A 129 2.21 -1.89 2.66
CA LYS A 129 1.53 -1.76 1.37
C LYS A 129 1.48 -0.28 1.02
N THR A 130 2.35 0.14 0.11
CA THR A 130 2.42 1.52 -0.40
C THR A 130 1.40 1.72 -1.51
N ASP A 131 0.17 2.04 -1.10
CA ASP A 131 -0.93 2.27 -2.02
C ASP A 131 -0.92 3.68 -2.59
N PHE A 132 -1.57 3.88 -3.74
CA PHE A 132 -1.56 5.14 -4.50
C PHE A 132 -0.15 5.60 -4.92
N GLY A 133 0.08 6.90 -4.99
CA GLY A 133 1.34 7.50 -5.47
C GLY A 133 1.34 7.83 -6.96
N GLU A 134 0.27 7.49 -7.66
CA GLU A 134 -0.03 7.93 -9.02
C GLU A 134 -1.01 9.12 -9.03
N ARG A 135 -1.26 9.69 -10.21
CA ARG A 135 -2.19 10.83 -10.44
C ARG A 135 -1.79 12.08 -9.66
N ILE A 136 -0.50 12.29 -9.47
CA ILE A 136 0.00 13.49 -8.79
C ILE A 136 -0.28 14.71 -9.65
N PRO A 137 -0.91 15.78 -9.10
CA PRO A 137 -1.22 16.98 -9.87
C PRO A 137 0.01 17.66 -10.46
N ILE A 138 -0.17 18.32 -11.63
CA ILE A 138 0.88 19.08 -12.29
C ILE A 138 0.79 20.59 -12.02
N ASP A 139 -0.26 21.02 -11.35
CA ASP A 139 -0.50 22.41 -10.92
C ASP A 139 0.00 22.63 -9.47
N VAL A 140 1.19 22.11 -9.19
CA VAL A 140 1.84 22.12 -7.87
C VAL A 140 3.25 22.68 -7.93
N GLU A 141 3.76 23.06 -6.76
CA GLU A 141 5.16 23.41 -6.53
C GLU A 141 5.78 22.38 -5.57
N TYR A 142 7.00 21.97 -5.88
CA TYR A 142 7.84 21.07 -5.10
C TYR A 142 8.90 21.87 -4.33
N HIS A 143 9.31 21.36 -3.20
CA HIS A 143 10.34 21.97 -2.35
C HIS A 143 11.69 22.18 -3.09
N ASP A 144 12.06 21.27 -3.96
CA ASP A 144 13.30 21.30 -4.76
C ASP A 144 13.13 21.97 -6.13
N GLU A 145 12.00 22.63 -6.37
CA GLU A 145 11.65 23.30 -7.64
C GLU A 145 11.56 22.34 -8.85
N SER A 146 11.42 21.03 -8.61
CA SER A 146 11.27 20.03 -9.65
C SER A 146 10.09 20.32 -10.58
N ASN A 147 10.27 19.99 -11.86
CA ASN A 147 9.22 20.17 -12.87
C ASN A 147 8.03 19.23 -12.62
N PRO A 148 6.82 19.76 -12.36
CA PRO A 148 5.64 18.94 -12.02
C PRO A 148 5.24 17.94 -13.10
N TRP A 149 5.50 18.21 -14.38
CA TRP A 149 5.23 17.26 -15.47
C TRP A 149 6.10 16.00 -15.38
N GLY A 150 7.38 16.17 -15.07
CA GLY A 150 8.27 15.04 -14.80
C GLY A 150 7.89 14.31 -13.52
N MET A 151 7.55 15.08 -12.50
CA MET A 151 7.18 14.56 -11.18
C MET A 151 5.85 13.80 -11.17
N HIS A 152 4.95 14.03 -12.12
CA HIS A 152 3.67 13.31 -12.22
C HIS A 152 3.84 11.79 -12.16
N ASN A 153 4.87 11.26 -12.82
CA ASN A 153 5.21 9.84 -12.76
C ASN A 153 6.37 9.53 -11.80
N TYR A 154 7.34 10.44 -11.64
CA TYR A 154 8.52 10.17 -10.82
C TYR A 154 8.22 10.19 -9.31
N TYR A 155 7.15 10.85 -8.90
CA TYR A 155 6.72 10.90 -7.49
C TYR A 155 6.60 9.50 -6.87
N THR A 156 6.05 8.53 -7.59
CA THR A 156 5.92 7.16 -7.09
C THR A 156 7.25 6.52 -6.71
N PHE A 157 8.31 6.84 -7.49
CA PHE A 157 9.66 6.39 -7.15
C PHE A 157 10.12 6.99 -5.82
N LEU A 158 9.95 8.30 -5.61
CA LEU A 158 10.35 8.98 -4.37
C LEU A 158 9.58 8.44 -3.16
N TYR A 159 8.26 8.25 -3.31
CA TYR A 159 7.42 7.68 -2.27
C TYR A 159 7.87 6.27 -1.87
N ASN A 160 7.96 5.36 -2.83
CA ASN A 160 8.37 3.99 -2.55
C ASN A 160 9.81 3.93 -2.00
N ARG A 161 10.72 4.76 -2.52
CA ARG A 161 12.09 4.88 -2.00
C ARG A 161 12.10 5.31 -0.54
N ALA A 162 11.32 6.33 -0.16
CA ALA A 162 11.26 6.81 1.22
C ALA A 162 10.87 5.71 2.19
N VAL A 163 9.90 4.86 1.83
CA VAL A 163 9.46 3.73 2.65
C VAL A 163 10.49 2.60 2.63
N PHE A 164 11.01 2.27 1.45
CA PHE A 164 11.99 1.18 1.28
C PHE A 164 13.29 1.43 2.03
N GLU A 165 13.85 2.65 1.99
CA GLU A 165 15.05 3.02 2.71
C GLU A 165 14.86 2.95 4.25
N LEU A 166 13.67 3.28 4.74
CA LEU A 166 13.33 3.03 6.14
C LEU A 166 13.38 1.53 6.46
N LEU A 167 12.74 0.70 5.65
CA LEU A 167 12.71 -0.74 5.86
C LEU A 167 14.11 -1.36 5.79
N LYS A 168 14.95 -0.93 4.85
CA LYS A 168 16.36 -1.36 4.79
C LYS A 168 17.10 -1.05 6.08
N ARG A 169 16.93 0.14 6.62
CA ARG A 169 17.59 0.57 7.86
C ARG A 169 17.12 -0.21 9.08
N GLU A 170 15.80 -0.46 9.18
CA GLU A 170 15.19 -1.05 10.38
C GLU A 170 15.11 -2.59 10.34
N ARG A 171 15.13 -3.21 9.16
CA ARG A 171 14.96 -4.67 8.95
C ARG A 171 16.14 -5.34 8.27
N GLY A 172 17.05 -4.55 7.69
CA GLY A 172 18.13 -5.05 6.85
C GLY A 172 17.74 -5.21 5.39
N GLU A 173 18.72 -5.27 4.52
CA GLU A 173 18.53 -5.26 3.06
C GLU A 173 17.75 -6.47 2.54
N LYS A 174 17.91 -7.63 3.16
CA LYS A 174 17.26 -8.88 2.74
C LYS A 174 15.77 -8.96 3.10
N ASP A 175 15.37 -8.23 4.15
CA ASP A 175 14.00 -8.25 4.68
C ASP A 175 13.22 -6.96 4.38
N ALA A 176 13.83 -6.03 3.62
CA ALA A 176 13.16 -4.80 3.20
C ALA A 176 12.19 -5.09 2.05
N VAL A 177 10.90 -4.97 2.31
CA VAL A 177 9.85 -5.21 1.33
C VAL A 177 8.79 -4.11 1.40
N VAL A 178 8.48 -3.49 0.27
CA VAL A 178 7.26 -2.71 0.07
C VAL A 178 6.29 -3.51 -0.80
N PHE A 179 4.99 -3.34 -0.59
CA PHE A 179 3.96 -3.90 -1.47
C PHE A 179 3.33 -2.72 -2.23
N ALA A 180 3.93 -2.38 -3.37
CA ALA A 180 3.69 -1.13 -4.08
C ALA A 180 2.63 -1.25 -5.18
N ARG A 181 1.74 -0.25 -5.28
CA ARG A 181 0.76 -0.15 -6.36
C ARG A 181 1.34 0.54 -7.58
N SER A 182 1.82 1.76 -7.41
CA SER A 182 2.35 2.55 -8.52
C SER A 182 3.81 2.23 -8.81
N ALA A 183 4.18 2.29 -10.08
CA ALA A 183 5.51 1.98 -10.56
C ALA A 183 5.96 2.96 -11.65
N THR A 184 7.25 3.19 -11.72
CA THR A 184 7.92 3.92 -12.80
C THR A 184 9.33 3.38 -12.97
N ALA A 185 10.06 3.90 -13.97
CA ALA A 185 11.47 3.55 -14.19
C ALA A 185 12.31 3.77 -12.91
N GLY A 186 13.11 2.79 -12.54
CA GLY A 186 13.87 2.77 -11.27
C GLY A 186 13.13 2.06 -10.12
N GLY A 187 11.81 1.89 -10.20
CA GLY A 187 11.02 1.18 -9.20
C GLY A 187 11.28 -0.32 -9.12
N GLN A 188 12.00 -0.90 -10.10
CA GLN A 188 12.39 -2.30 -10.14
C GLN A 188 13.18 -2.75 -8.90
N GLN A 189 13.84 -1.82 -8.23
CA GLN A 189 14.61 -2.08 -7.00
C GLN A 189 13.74 -2.26 -5.75
N PHE A 190 12.44 -1.96 -5.84
CA PHE A 190 11.52 -2.05 -4.71
C PHE A 190 10.60 -3.27 -4.87
N PRO A 191 10.86 -4.41 -4.22
CA PRO A 191 9.93 -5.53 -4.21
C PRO A 191 8.81 -5.24 -3.23
N VAL A 192 7.57 -5.59 -3.47
CA VAL A 192 6.84 -6.28 -4.54
C VAL A 192 5.85 -5.29 -5.17
N HIS A 193 5.36 -5.56 -6.39
CA HIS A 193 4.28 -4.74 -6.99
C HIS A 193 3.02 -5.58 -7.20
N TRP A 194 1.83 -4.95 -7.21
CA TRP A 194 0.57 -5.63 -7.59
C TRP A 194 -0.23 -4.80 -8.60
N GLY A 195 -1.21 -5.47 -9.23
CA GLY A 195 -1.97 -4.93 -10.36
C GLY A 195 -3.07 -3.92 -10.02
N GLY A 196 -3.19 -3.49 -8.76
CA GLY A 196 -4.25 -2.56 -8.34
C GLY A 196 -5.63 -3.23 -8.23
N ASP A 197 -6.68 -2.41 -8.28
CA ASP A 197 -8.07 -2.78 -8.02
C ASP A 197 -8.76 -3.28 -9.29
N CYS A 198 -8.51 -4.52 -9.65
CA CYS A 198 -9.10 -5.16 -10.84
C CYS A 198 -10.52 -5.68 -10.57
N THR A 199 -11.36 -5.76 -11.61
CA THR A 199 -12.70 -6.36 -11.51
C THR A 199 -12.64 -7.88 -11.53
N GLY A 200 -13.64 -8.54 -10.92
CA GLY A 200 -13.76 -9.99 -10.87
C GLY A 200 -14.29 -10.62 -12.17
N THR A 201 -13.68 -10.30 -13.33
CA THR A 201 -14.07 -10.79 -14.66
C THR A 201 -12.93 -11.52 -15.37
N PHE A 202 -13.25 -12.32 -16.38
CA PHE A 202 -12.22 -12.98 -17.20
C PHE A 202 -11.37 -12.00 -18.02
N GLU A 203 -11.99 -10.93 -18.49
CA GLU A 203 -11.29 -9.85 -19.21
C GLU A 203 -10.25 -9.19 -18.29
N SER A 204 -10.64 -8.82 -17.08
CA SER A 204 -9.73 -8.21 -16.11
C SER A 204 -8.63 -9.17 -15.67
N MET A 205 -8.95 -10.46 -15.52
CA MET A 205 -7.94 -11.51 -15.28
C MET A 205 -6.89 -11.55 -16.39
N ALA A 206 -7.34 -11.53 -17.65
CA ALA A 206 -6.43 -11.55 -18.81
C ALA A 206 -5.58 -10.28 -18.90
N GLU A 207 -6.15 -9.10 -18.58
CA GLU A 207 -5.40 -7.84 -18.52
C GLU A 207 -4.37 -7.85 -17.38
N SER A 208 -4.75 -8.36 -16.21
CA SER A 208 -3.82 -8.51 -15.07
C SER A 208 -2.64 -9.40 -15.40
N LEU A 209 -2.89 -10.52 -16.10
CA LEU A 209 -1.81 -11.41 -16.58
C LEU A 209 -0.90 -10.71 -17.59
N ARG A 210 -1.46 -10.02 -18.58
CA ARG A 210 -0.66 -9.28 -19.58
C ARG A 210 0.15 -8.15 -18.93
N GLY A 211 -0.47 -7.41 -18.01
CA GLY A 211 0.20 -6.35 -17.24
C GLY A 211 1.36 -6.90 -16.42
N GLY A 212 1.16 -8.00 -15.70
CA GLY A 212 2.20 -8.67 -14.92
C GLY A 212 3.37 -9.16 -15.77
N LEU A 213 3.09 -9.79 -16.92
CA LEU A 213 4.12 -10.20 -17.86
C LEU A 213 4.91 -9.01 -18.42
N SER A 214 4.22 -7.92 -18.75
CA SER A 214 4.87 -6.69 -19.22
C SER A 214 5.79 -6.08 -18.17
N LEU A 215 5.35 -6.01 -16.90
CA LEU A 215 6.18 -5.55 -15.78
C LEU A 215 7.41 -6.46 -15.59
N THR A 216 7.20 -7.77 -15.62
CA THR A 216 8.31 -8.74 -15.49
C THR A 216 9.36 -8.55 -16.57
N LEU A 217 8.94 -8.37 -17.83
CA LEU A 217 9.87 -8.08 -18.95
C LEU A 217 10.55 -6.71 -18.81
N SER A 218 9.98 -5.81 -18.02
CA SER A 218 10.58 -4.50 -17.69
C SER A 218 11.47 -4.55 -16.44
N GLY A 219 11.73 -5.74 -15.88
CA GLY A 219 12.64 -5.94 -14.73
C GLY A 219 11.98 -5.89 -13.36
N PHE A 220 10.65 -5.86 -13.27
CA PHE A 220 9.93 -6.01 -11.99
C PHE A 220 9.81 -7.50 -11.65
N SER A 221 10.71 -7.99 -10.82
CA SER A 221 10.90 -9.43 -10.58
C SER A 221 9.80 -10.06 -9.70
N TYR A 222 9.11 -9.26 -8.89
CA TYR A 222 8.08 -9.72 -7.98
C TYR A 222 6.76 -9.06 -8.30
N TRP A 223 5.79 -9.87 -8.67
CA TRP A 223 4.47 -9.44 -9.12
C TRP A 223 3.36 -10.15 -8.36
N SER A 224 2.35 -9.41 -7.96
CA SER A 224 1.14 -9.87 -7.30
C SER A 224 -0.11 -9.33 -7.99
N HIS A 225 -1.24 -9.93 -7.69
CA HIS A 225 -2.56 -9.48 -8.10
C HIS A 225 -3.60 -10.04 -7.13
N ASP A 226 -4.76 -9.43 -7.09
CA ASP A 226 -5.85 -9.89 -6.23
C ASP A 226 -6.59 -11.06 -6.91
N ILE A 227 -6.36 -12.27 -6.42
CA ILE A 227 -6.89 -13.50 -7.00
C ILE A 227 -8.43 -13.49 -6.95
N GLY A 228 -9.06 -13.55 -8.12
CA GLY A 228 -10.51 -13.47 -8.29
C GLY A 228 -11.04 -12.04 -8.48
N GLY A 229 -10.17 -11.05 -8.57
CA GLY A 229 -10.47 -9.63 -8.68
C GLY A 229 -10.71 -8.97 -7.33
N PHE A 230 -10.43 -7.68 -7.24
CA PHE A 230 -10.66 -6.86 -6.03
C PHE A 230 -12.09 -6.34 -5.95
N GLU A 231 -12.56 -5.71 -7.04
CA GLU A 231 -13.87 -5.08 -7.09
C GLU A 231 -15.00 -6.10 -7.10
N GLU A 232 -16.15 -5.71 -6.53
CA GLU A 232 -17.41 -6.47 -6.51
C GLU A 232 -17.38 -7.81 -5.76
N ALA A 233 -18.48 -8.55 -5.85
CA ALA A 233 -18.59 -9.90 -5.32
C ALA A 233 -17.83 -10.89 -6.21
N ALA A 234 -17.12 -11.83 -5.61
CA ALA A 234 -16.37 -12.82 -6.37
C ALA A 234 -17.28 -13.79 -7.12
N ASN A 235 -16.98 -14.01 -8.39
CA ASN A 235 -17.57 -15.05 -9.20
C ASN A 235 -16.78 -16.36 -9.00
N PRO A 236 -17.40 -17.49 -8.59
CA PRO A 236 -16.69 -18.75 -8.33
C PRO A 236 -15.88 -19.26 -9.53
N THR A 237 -16.42 -19.13 -10.74
CA THR A 237 -15.74 -19.59 -11.96
C THR A 237 -14.49 -18.75 -12.26
N VAL A 238 -14.60 -17.42 -12.13
CA VAL A 238 -13.45 -16.51 -12.29
C VAL A 238 -12.42 -16.76 -11.22
N TYR A 239 -12.86 -16.89 -9.95
CA TYR A 239 -11.96 -17.15 -8.83
C TYR A 239 -11.14 -18.43 -9.03
N LYS A 240 -11.78 -19.55 -9.35
CA LYS A 240 -11.12 -20.84 -9.59
C LYS A 240 -10.10 -20.75 -10.73
N ARG A 241 -10.43 -20.05 -11.80
CA ARG A 241 -9.53 -19.88 -12.94
C ARG A 241 -8.36 -18.93 -12.63
N TRP A 242 -8.64 -17.84 -11.91
CA TRP A 242 -7.62 -16.89 -11.48
C TRP A 242 -6.65 -17.49 -10.47
N LEU A 243 -7.15 -18.34 -9.57
CA LEU A 243 -6.33 -19.05 -8.59
C LEU A 243 -5.27 -19.92 -9.29
N GLN A 244 -5.61 -20.60 -10.39
CA GLN A 244 -4.67 -21.45 -11.13
C GLN A 244 -3.42 -20.69 -11.60
N PHE A 245 -3.60 -19.46 -12.08
CA PHE A 245 -2.47 -18.63 -12.44
C PHE A 245 -1.87 -17.90 -11.22
N GLY A 246 -2.68 -17.55 -10.26
CA GLY A 246 -2.26 -16.84 -9.05
C GLY A 246 -1.27 -17.60 -8.18
N ILE A 247 -1.46 -18.92 -8.02
CA ILE A 247 -0.52 -19.76 -7.24
C ILE A 247 0.82 -19.99 -7.96
N LEU A 248 0.90 -19.68 -9.25
CA LEU A 248 2.14 -19.75 -10.05
C LEU A 248 2.83 -18.37 -10.15
N SER A 249 2.24 -17.33 -9.59
CA SER A 249 2.84 -16.00 -9.50
C SER A 249 3.90 -15.96 -8.41
N THR A 250 4.83 -15.01 -8.51
CA THR A 250 5.90 -14.86 -7.52
C THR A 250 5.37 -14.47 -6.13
N HIS A 251 4.16 -13.93 -6.07
CA HIS A 251 3.49 -13.55 -4.83
C HIS A 251 1.98 -13.79 -4.96
N SER A 252 1.44 -14.72 -4.20
CA SER A 252 0.00 -15.08 -4.20
C SER A 252 -0.75 -14.31 -3.12
N ARG A 253 -1.87 -13.66 -3.48
CA ARG A 253 -2.65 -12.83 -2.58
C ARG A 253 -4.14 -13.14 -2.66
N LEU A 254 -4.77 -13.29 -1.51
CA LEU A 254 -6.23 -13.43 -1.35
C LEU A 254 -6.78 -12.13 -0.78
N HIS A 255 -7.39 -11.30 -1.62
CA HIS A 255 -7.88 -9.97 -1.25
C HIS A 255 -9.04 -9.53 -2.13
N GLY A 256 -10.04 -8.85 -1.56
CA GLY A 256 -11.17 -8.29 -2.29
C GLY A 256 -11.98 -7.31 -1.44
N SER A 257 -12.72 -6.40 -2.08
CA SER A 257 -13.45 -5.31 -1.42
C SER A 257 -14.77 -5.75 -0.78
N LYS A 258 -15.60 -6.50 -1.52
CA LYS A 258 -16.99 -6.78 -1.13
C LYS A 258 -17.27 -8.22 -0.72
N SER A 259 -16.33 -9.13 -0.87
CA SER A 259 -16.48 -10.51 -0.42
C SER A 259 -15.15 -11.14 -0.04
N TYR A 260 -15.22 -12.12 0.84
CA TYR A 260 -14.07 -12.93 1.22
C TYR A 260 -13.51 -13.68 0.00
N ARG A 261 -12.21 -13.53 -0.25
CA ARG A 261 -11.49 -14.19 -1.34
C ARG A 261 -10.74 -15.42 -0.81
N VAL A 262 -11.43 -16.30 -0.10
CA VAL A 262 -10.83 -17.50 0.49
C VAL A 262 -11.36 -18.75 -0.20
N PRO A 263 -10.53 -19.80 -0.44
CA PRO A 263 -10.92 -20.94 -1.25
C PRO A 263 -12.22 -21.62 -0.81
N TRP A 264 -12.42 -21.75 0.49
CA TRP A 264 -13.58 -22.47 1.06
C TRP A 264 -14.93 -21.75 0.95
N THR A 265 -14.98 -20.55 0.37
CA THR A 265 -16.24 -19.88 0.03
C THR A 265 -16.69 -20.15 -1.40
N PHE A 266 -15.85 -20.81 -2.19
CA PHE A 266 -16.08 -21.07 -3.62
C PHE A 266 -16.21 -22.55 -3.96
N ASP A 267 -15.89 -23.44 -3.02
CA ASP A 267 -15.99 -24.91 -3.20
C ASP A 267 -16.20 -25.63 -1.88
#